data_3a8546f2506af71419346e366161c5d6
#
_entry.id   3a8546f2506af71419346e366161c5d6
#
_cell.length_a   1.000
_cell.length_b   1.000
_cell.length_c   1.000
_cell.angle_alpha   90.00
_cell.angle_beta   90.00
_cell.angle_gamma   90.00
#
_symmetry.space_group_name_H-M   'P 1'
#
loop_
_entity.id
_entity.type
_entity.pdbx_description
1 polymer ?
#
loop_
_entity_poly.entity_id
_entity_poly.type
_entity_poly.pdbx_seq_one_letter_code
_entity_poly.pdbx_strand_id
1 'polypeptide(L)'
;DHKNKGTEMPKPKQAPVSSMQQTATSTPTITVAPPTAPSMPMTAATPSAPLAQGDEVREMDRVRKIIADHMVLSKKVSPHVTSVIEVDVTRLVNWRKKVKDQFFKQEGINLTYMPAITEATAKALKAYPLVNSSVDGYNIILKKPINIGIAVSLNDGNLIVPVIHDADKLNLSGLASQI
;
A
#
# COMPACT_ATOMS: atom_id res chain seq x y z
N ASP A 1 25.82 8.96 -60.70
CA ASP A 1 26.61 7.74 -60.58
C ASP A 1 27.35 7.66 -59.27
N HIS A 2 26.72 7.08 -58.25
CA HIS A 2 27.47 6.33 -57.25
C HIS A 2 26.55 5.31 -56.59
N LYS A 3 26.88 4.04 -56.81
CA LYS A 3 26.23 2.82 -56.43
C LYS A 3 26.13 2.63 -54.90
N ASN A 4 24.91 2.36 -54.47
CA ASN A 4 24.53 1.82 -53.18
C ASN A 4 25.13 0.41 -53.01
N LYS A 5 25.97 0.19 -51.97
CA LYS A 5 26.41 -1.14 -51.53
C LYS A 5 25.74 -1.46 -50.21
N GLY A 6 24.73 -2.33 -50.28
CA GLY A 6 24.14 -2.94 -49.13
C GLY A 6 25.12 -3.85 -48.40
N THR A 7 25.17 -3.69 -47.06
CA THR A 7 25.90 -4.61 -46.19
C THR A 7 24.91 -5.55 -45.56
N GLU A 8 24.99 -6.80 -46.01
CA GLU A 8 24.20 -7.95 -45.56
C GLU A 8 24.74 -8.45 -44.21
N MET A 9 23.86 -8.57 -43.19
CA MET A 9 24.19 -9.14 -41.86
C MET A 9 24.15 -10.67 -41.95
N PRO A 10 25.12 -11.39 -41.37
CA PRO A 10 25.15 -12.86 -41.42
C PRO A 10 24.18 -13.49 -40.39
N LYS A 11 23.42 -14.46 -40.90
CA LYS A 11 22.49 -15.33 -40.17
C LYS A 11 23.25 -16.30 -39.25
N PRO A 12 22.82 -16.53 -37.97
CA PRO A 12 23.49 -17.54 -37.13
C PRO A 12 23.12 -18.96 -37.57
N LYS A 13 24.16 -19.81 -37.70
CA LYS A 13 24.08 -21.23 -38.01
C LYS A 13 23.51 -22.02 -36.85
N GLN A 14 22.47 -22.81 -37.12
CA GLN A 14 21.97 -23.85 -36.24
C GLN A 14 22.94 -25.02 -36.20
N ALA A 15 23.30 -25.48 -34.98
CA ALA A 15 24.06 -26.71 -34.76
C ALA A 15 23.09 -27.89 -34.56
N PRO A 16 23.48 -29.15 -34.97
CA PRO A 16 22.59 -30.31 -35.04
C PRO A 16 22.32 -30.91 -33.64
N VAL A 17 21.07 -31.24 -33.41
CA VAL A 17 20.60 -32.01 -32.25
C VAL A 17 21.07 -33.48 -32.37
N SER A 18 21.92 -33.90 -31.46
CA SER A 18 22.30 -35.32 -31.28
C SER A 18 21.27 -35.99 -30.37
N SER A 19 20.65 -37.03 -30.92
CA SER A 19 19.75 -37.93 -30.19
C SER A 19 20.52 -38.75 -29.15
N MET A 20 20.14 -38.60 -27.86
CA MET A 20 20.56 -39.53 -26.82
C MET A 20 19.35 -40.27 -26.24
N GLN A 21 19.52 -41.60 -26.28
CA GLN A 21 18.60 -42.63 -25.85
C GLN A 21 18.12 -42.48 -24.40
N GLN A 22 16.83 -42.66 -24.22
CA GLN A 22 16.19 -42.83 -22.92
C GLN A 22 16.58 -44.18 -22.30
N THR A 23 17.30 -44.16 -21.20
CA THR A 23 17.35 -45.25 -20.24
C THR A 23 16.36 -44.99 -19.11
N ALA A 24 15.34 -45.82 -19.03
CA ALA A 24 14.36 -45.81 -17.95
C ALA A 24 15.02 -46.20 -16.63
N THR A 25 15.12 -45.27 -15.70
CA THR A 25 15.46 -45.57 -14.31
C THR A 25 14.23 -45.26 -13.46
N SER A 26 13.72 -46.31 -12.83
CA SER A 26 12.58 -46.33 -11.91
C SER A 26 12.80 -45.39 -10.74
N THR A 27 11.97 -44.35 -10.64
CA THR A 27 11.92 -43.42 -9.50
C THR A 27 11.09 -44.06 -8.38
N PRO A 28 11.60 -44.18 -7.14
CA PRO A 28 10.74 -44.55 -6.01
C PRO A 28 9.77 -43.43 -5.69
N THR A 29 8.48 -43.73 -5.71
CA THR A 29 7.40 -42.87 -5.27
C THR A 29 7.55 -42.65 -3.76
N ILE A 30 8.10 -41.49 -3.37
CA ILE A 30 8.02 -41.01 -1.99
C ILE A 30 6.66 -40.35 -1.82
N THR A 31 5.75 -41.05 -1.14
CA THR A 31 4.50 -40.52 -0.66
C THR A 31 4.82 -39.47 0.43
N VAL A 32 4.91 -38.22 0.05
CA VAL A 32 5.00 -37.10 1.00
C VAL A 32 3.61 -36.87 1.58
N ALA A 33 3.41 -37.28 2.81
CA ALA A 33 2.25 -36.89 3.61
C ALA A 33 2.26 -35.36 3.75
N PRO A 34 1.10 -34.67 3.65
CA PRO A 34 1.05 -33.23 3.83
C PRO A 34 1.54 -32.89 5.25
N PRO A 35 2.39 -31.87 5.43
CA PRO A 35 2.82 -31.45 6.75
C PRO A 35 1.59 -30.99 7.54
N THR A 36 1.26 -31.73 8.57
CA THR A 36 0.31 -31.33 9.61
C THR A 36 0.91 -30.10 10.27
N ALA A 37 0.36 -28.93 9.95
CA ALA A 37 0.71 -27.70 10.63
C ALA A 37 0.43 -27.90 12.14
N PRO A 38 1.37 -27.59 13.04
CA PRO A 38 1.09 -27.63 14.45
C PRO A 38 0.02 -26.59 14.74
N SER A 39 -1.18 -27.04 15.10
CA SER A 39 -2.22 -26.21 15.68
C SER A 39 -1.69 -25.72 17.02
N MET A 40 -1.13 -24.51 17.05
CA MET A 40 -0.80 -23.83 18.29
C MET A 40 -2.10 -23.62 19.06
N PRO A 41 -2.20 -24.04 20.32
CA PRO A 41 -3.36 -23.73 21.13
C PRO A 41 -3.41 -22.22 21.33
N MET A 42 -4.39 -21.56 20.73
CA MET A 42 -4.73 -20.18 20.98
C MET A 42 -5.43 -20.08 22.34
N THR A 43 -4.66 -20.21 23.41
CA THR A 43 -5.10 -19.83 24.76
C THR A 43 -4.59 -18.44 25.06
N ALA A 44 -5.18 -17.44 24.42
CA ALA A 44 -5.19 -16.11 24.97
C ALA A 44 -6.48 -15.99 25.79
N ALA A 45 -6.45 -16.49 27.00
CA ALA A 45 -7.42 -16.09 28.02
C ALA A 45 -7.19 -14.58 28.26
N THR A 46 -7.94 -13.76 27.56
CA THR A 46 -8.04 -12.33 27.87
C THR A 46 -8.59 -12.25 29.28
N PRO A 47 -7.94 -11.52 30.22
CA PRO A 47 -8.51 -11.36 31.56
C PRO A 47 -9.90 -10.74 31.39
N SER A 48 -10.92 -11.50 31.72
CA SER A 48 -12.31 -11.04 31.77
C SER A 48 -12.36 -9.93 32.81
N ALA A 49 -12.61 -8.69 32.37
CA ALA A 49 -12.87 -7.61 33.31
C ALA A 49 -14.11 -7.98 34.16
N PRO A 50 -14.10 -7.74 35.49
CA PRO A 50 -15.28 -8.01 36.31
C PRO A 50 -16.44 -7.15 35.82
N LEU A 51 -17.57 -7.80 35.47
CA LEU A 51 -18.78 -7.13 35.03
C LEU A 51 -19.48 -6.52 36.24
N ALA A 52 -19.84 -5.25 36.20
CA ALA A 52 -20.66 -4.60 37.17
C ALA A 52 -22.14 -4.92 36.92
N GLN A 53 -22.97 -4.76 37.97
CA GLN A 53 -24.40 -4.99 37.85
C GLN A 53 -25.03 -3.96 36.89
N GLY A 54 -25.56 -4.43 35.76
CA GLY A 54 -26.15 -3.61 34.70
C GLY A 54 -25.30 -3.48 33.43
N ASP A 55 -24.10 -4.06 33.42
CA ASP A 55 -23.26 -4.08 32.21
C ASP A 55 -23.84 -5.00 31.14
N GLU A 56 -23.87 -4.53 29.90
CA GLU A 56 -24.24 -5.32 28.72
C GLU A 56 -22.97 -5.77 27.96
N VAL A 57 -22.84 -7.08 27.75
CA VAL A 57 -21.74 -7.66 26.96
C VAL A 57 -22.17 -7.74 25.52
N ARG A 58 -21.47 -7.03 24.62
CA ARG A 58 -21.68 -7.08 23.19
C ARG A 58 -20.45 -7.65 22.48
N GLU A 59 -20.64 -8.74 21.75
CA GLU A 59 -19.57 -9.34 20.99
C GLU A 59 -19.20 -8.47 19.78
N MET A 60 -17.88 -8.31 19.51
CA MET A 60 -17.41 -7.62 18.34
C MET A 60 -17.60 -8.49 17.08
N ASP A 61 -17.93 -7.85 15.95
CA ASP A 61 -17.92 -8.51 14.65
C ASP A 61 -16.51 -8.96 14.24
N ARG A 62 -16.44 -9.83 13.23
CA ARG A 62 -15.17 -10.41 12.76
C ARG A 62 -14.17 -9.34 12.31
N VAL A 63 -14.62 -8.32 11.57
CA VAL A 63 -13.75 -7.27 11.01
C VAL A 63 -13.16 -6.45 12.16
N ARG A 64 -13.99 -6.09 13.14
CA ARG A 64 -13.57 -5.31 14.31
C ARG A 64 -12.57 -6.07 15.20
N LYS A 65 -12.73 -7.40 15.33
CA LYS A 65 -11.73 -8.25 16.02
C LYS A 65 -10.37 -8.18 15.33
N ILE A 66 -10.33 -8.33 13.98
CA ILE A 66 -9.10 -8.26 13.21
C ILE A 66 -8.44 -6.88 13.35
N ILE A 67 -9.21 -5.80 13.27
CA ILE A 67 -8.69 -4.43 13.45
C ILE A 67 -8.10 -4.26 14.86
N ALA A 68 -8.80 -4.74 15.89
CA ALA A 68 -8.34 -4.64 17.28
C ALA A 68 -6.99 -5.36 17.46
N ASP A 69 -6.86 -6.59 16.96
CA ASP A 69 -5.63 -7.37 17.04
C ASP A 69 -4.47 -6.67 16.33
N HIS A 70 -4.71 -6.11 15.13
CA HIS A 70 -3.71 -5.35 14.37
C HIS A 70 -3.28 -4.08 15.12
N MET A 71 -4.21 -3.37 15.78
CA MET A 71 -3.88 -2.14 16.51
C MET A 71 -3.06 -2.43 17.77
N VAL A 72 -3.37 -3.50 18.49
CA VAL A 72 -2.57 -3.96 19.63
C VAL A 72 -1.19 -4.38 19.18
N LEU A 73 -1.09 -5.17 18.12
CA LEU A 73 0.20 -5.60 17.53
C LEU A 73 1.03 -4.40 17.07
N SER A 74 0.42 -3.43 16.39
CA SER A 74 1.08 -2.22 15.93
C SER A 74 1.77 -1.46 17.08
N LYS A 75 1.09 -1.25 18.19
CA LYS A 75 1.67 -0.60 19.38
C LYS A 75 2.77 -1.42 20.04
N LYS A 76 2.68 -2.75 19.99
CA LYS A 76 3.68 -3.64 20.58
C LYS A 76 4.98 -3.69 19.76
N VAL A 77 4.87 -3.63 18.43
CA VAL A 77 6.01 -3.79 17.50
C VAL A 77 6.65 -2.46 17.16
N SER A 78 5.87 -1.37 17.05
CA SER A 78 6.35 -0.06 16.61
C SER A 78 6.21 0.98 17.71
N PRO A 79 7.31 1.64 18.16
CA PRO A 79 7.20 2.77 19.06
C PRO A 79 6.50 3.95 18.35
N HIS A 80 5.50 4.52 19.02
CA HIS A 80 4.71 5.63 18.48
C HIS A 80 5.16 6.94 19.13
N VAL A 81 5.51 7.92 18.28
CA VAL A 81 5.78 9.30 18.69
C VAL A 81 4.77 10.21 17.99
N THR A 82 4.14 11.09 18.75
CA THR A 82 3.14 12.03 18.21
C THR A 82 3.68 13.45 18.30
N SER A 83 3.60 14.18 17.18
CA SER A 83 3.88 15.61 17.12
C SER A 83 2.62 16.34 16.66
N VAL A 84 2.34 17.50 17.28
CA VAL A 84 1.20 18.34 16.94
C VAL A 84 1.71 19.72 16.51
N ILE A 85 1.26 20.20 15.35
CA ILE A 85 1.66 21.48 14.79
C ILE A 85 0.39 22.20 14.31
N GLU A 86 0.24 23.47 14.66
CA GLU A 86 -0.80 24.33 14.12
C GLU A 86 -0.29 25.07 12.87
N VAL A 87 -1.09 25.06 11.81
CA VAL A 87 -0.75 25.69 10.52
C VAL A 87 -1.89 26.57 10.05
N ASP A 88 -1.59 27.85 9.75
CA ASP A 88 -2.56 28.74 9.11
C ASP A 88 -2.75 28.37 7.63
N VAL A 89 -3.96 27.92 7.31
CA VAL A 89 -4.36 27.52 5.95
C VAL A 89 -5.22 28.57 5.25
N THR A 90 -5.32 29.80 5.76
CA THR A 90 -6.12 30.90 5.20
C THR A 90 -5.80 31.13 3.73
N ARG A 91 -4.53 31.09 3.35
CA ARG A 91 -4.10 31.25 1.95
C ARG A 91 -4.63 30.13 1.04
N LEU A 92 -4.62 28.90 1.50
CA LEU A 92 -5.16 27.74 0.78
C LEU A 92 -6.68 27.87 0.61
N VAL A 93 -7.39 28.28 1.67
CA VAL A 93 -8.85 28.50 1.63
C VAL A 93 -9.22 29.58 0.60
N ASN A 94 -8.52 30.72 0.64
CA ASN A 94 -8.77 31.82 -0.29
C ASN A 94 -8.41 31.46 -1.74
N TRP A 95 -7.34 30.72 -1.96
CA TRP A 95 -6.97 30.20 -3.26
C TRP A 95 -8.06 29.27 -3.80
N ARG A 96 -8.48 28.28 -3.02
CA ARG A 96 -9.55 27.35 -3.43
C ARG A 96 -10.85 28.08 -3.77
N LYS A 97 -11.27 29.06 -2.96
CA LYS A 97 -12.47 29.86 -3.23
C LYS A 97 -12.42 30.53 -4.60
N LYS A 98 -11.25 30.99 -5.03
CA LYS A 98 -11.06 31.68 -6.33
C LYS A 98 -11.09 30.72 -7.51
N VAL A 99 -10.55 29.50 -7.35
CA VAL A 99 -10.32 28.59 -8.50
C VAL A 99 -11.34 27.45 -8.62
N LYS A 100 -12.10 27.13 -7.58
CA LYS A 100 -12.99 25.95 -7.54
C LYS A 100 -14.00 25.90 -8.70
N ASP A 101 -14.60 27.03 -9.07
CA ASP A 101 -15.64 27.10 -10.09
C ASP A 101 -15.04 26.96 -11.51
N GLN A 102 -13.85 27.54 -11.72
CA GLN A 102 -13.11 27.38 -12.96
C GLN A 102 -12.59 25.96 -13.11
N PHE A 103 -12.05 25.39 -12.04
CA PHE A 103 -11.57 24.00 -12.00
C PHE A 103 -12.70 23.02 -12.32
N PHE A 104 -13.87 23.20 -11.71
CA PHE A 104 -15.05 22.38 -12.02
C PHE A 104 -15.48 22.48 -13.48
N LYS A 105 -15.44 23.67 -14.07
CA LYS A 105 -15.77 23.84 -15.51
C LYS A 105 -14.78 23.17 -16.43
N GLN A 106 -13.51 23.09 -16.06
CA GLN A 106 -12.44 22.51 -16.86
C GLN A 106 -12.34 21.00 -16.71
N GLU A 107 -12.41 20.52 -15.48
CA GLU A 107 -12.11 19.12 -15.13
C GLU A 107 -13.37 18.28 -14.81
N GLY A 108 -14.52 18.93 -14.59
CA GLY A 108 -15.75 18.25 -14.18
C GLY A 108 -15.75 17.73 -12.74
N ILE A 109 -14.72 18.03 -11.95
CA ILE A 109 -14.48 17.49 -10.62
C ILE A 109 -14.53 18.62 -9.58
N ASN A 110 -15.15 18.34 -8.43
CA ASN A 110 -15.18 19.30 -7.33
C ASN A 110 -13.81 19.39 -6.64
N LEU A 111 -13.18 20.55 -6.67
CA LEU A 111 -11.91 20.78 -5.97
C LEU A 111 -12.14 20.86 -4.45
N THR A 112 -11.74 19.82 -3.72
CA THR A 112 -11.68 19.80 -2.25
C THR A 112 -10.31 20.28 -1.75
N TYR A 113 -10.08 20.28 -0.42
CA TYR A 113 -8.76 20.59 0.15
C TYR A 113 -7.81 19.38 0.08
N MET A 114 -8.36 18.15 0.01
CA MET A 114 -7.57 16.94 0.07
C MET A 114 -6.52 16.82 -1.03
N PRO A 115 -6.78 17.13 -2.30
CA PRO A 115 -5.76 17.09 -3.35
C PRO A 115 -4.54 17.95 -3.03
N ALA A 116 -4.74 19.17 -2.52
CA ALA A 116 -3.63 20.06 -2.18
C ALA A 116 -2.82 19.57 -0.97
N ILE A 117 -3.50 18.99 0.04
CA ILE A 117 -2.85 18.39 1.21
C ILE A 117 -2.07 17.15 0.78
N THR A 118 -2.65 16.30 -0.07
CA THR A 118 -2.00 15.08 -0.59
C THR A 118 -0.77 15.44 -1.43
N GLU A 119 -0.84 16.47 -2.27
CA GLU A 119 0.30 16.95 -3.05
C GLU A 119 1.44 17.45 -2.14
N ALA A 120 1.10 18.24 -1.11
CA ALA A 120 2.08 18.72 -0.15
C ALA A 120 2.73 17.56 0.62
N THR A 121 1.94 16.55 1.02
CA THR A 121 2.43 15.33 1.69
C THR A 121 3.36 14.54 0.78
N ALA A 122 2.99 14.33 -0.49
CA ALA A 122 3.83 13.62 -1.46
C ALA A 122 5.18 14.32 -1.67
N LYS A 123 5.17 15.66 -1.77
CA LYS A 123 6.41 16.47 -1.87
C LYS A 123 7.27 16.36 -0.60
N ALA A 124 6.66 16.37 0.56
CA ALA A 124 7.37 16.21 1.83
C ALA A 124 8.01 14.81 1.95
N LEU A 125 7.28 13.74 1.63
CA LEU A 125 7.82 12.37 1.62
C LEU A 125 8.99 12.20 0.64
N LYS A 126 8.95 12.90 -0.48
CA LYS A 126 10.04 12.92 -1.46
C LYS A 126 11.28 13.65 -0.93
N ALA A 127 11.08 14.74 -0.20
CA ALA A 127 12.16 15.53 0.42
C ALA A 127 12.77 14.81 1.63
N TYR A 128 11.98 14.01 2.35
CA TYR A 128 12.39 13.30 3.56
C TYR A 128 12.17 11.78 3.43
N PRO A 129 13.00 11.06 2.65
CA PRO A 129 12.77 9.64 2.33
C PRO A 129 12.73 8.71 3.54
N LEU A 130 13.39 9.06 4.64
CA LEU A 130 13.36 8.28 5.89
C LEU A 130 11.95 8.16 6.48
N VAL A 131 11.06 9.12 6.24
CA VAL A 131 9.66 9.05 6.70
C VAL A 131 8.89 7.95 5.94
N ASN A 132 9.25 7.70 4.67
CA ASN A 132 8.67 6.62 3.85
C ASN A 132 9.53 5.35 3.91
N SER A 133 9.79 4.85 5.11
CA SER A 133 10.61 3.68 5.34
C SER A 133 9.94 2.64 6.22
N SER A 134 10.45 1.43 6.22
CA SER A 134 10.13 0.38 7.18
C SER A 134 11.42 -0.15 7.81
N VAL A 135 11.28 -0.77 8.97
CA VAL A 135 12.41 -1.36 9.70
C VAL A 135 12.24 -2.89 9.67
N ASP A 136 13.34 -3.57 9.35
CA ASP A 136 13.45 -5.04 9.42
C ASP A 136 14.71 -5.38 10.21
N GLY A 137 14.54 -5.82 11.46
CA GLY A 137 15.62 -5.97 12.42
C GLY A 137 16.35 -4.64 12.65
N TYR A 138 17.60 -4.55 12.23
CA TYR A 138 18.43 -3.34 12.28
C TYR A 138 18.60 -2.65 10.92
N ASN A 139 17.86 -3.10 9.90
CA ASN A 139 17.92 -2.52 8.55
C ASN A 139 16.77 -1.53 8.32
N ILE A 140 17.08 -0.38 7.75
CA ILE A 140 16.08 0.60 7.30
C ILE A 140 15.86 0.40 5.81
N ILE A 141 14.62 0.09 5.42
CA ILE A 141 14.22 -0.13 4.03
C ILE A 141 13.52 1.14 3.53
N LEU A 142 14.21 1.94 2.72
CA LEU A 142 13.64 3.13 2.08
C LEU A 142 12.73 2.73 0.91
N LYS A 143 11.46 3.07 0.99
CA LYS A 143 10.48 2.78 -0.07
C LYS A 143 10.55 3.86 -1.14
N LYS A 144 10.75 3.46 -2.40
CA LYS A 144 10.79 4.39 -3.53
C LYS A 144 9.41 4.90 -3.97
N PRO A 145 8.36 4.04 -4.08
CA PRO A 145 7.03 4.51 -4.43
C PRO A 145 6.43 5.34 -3.30
N ILE A 146 5.82 6.47 -3.63
CA ILE A 146 5.11 7.33 -2.67
C ILE A 146 3.62 7.05 -2.81
N ASN A 147 3.11 6.17 -1.95
CA ASN A 147 1.71 5.77 -1.92
C ASN A 147 1.04 6.38 -0.68
N ILE A 148 -0.08 7.08 -0.87
CA ILE A 148 -0.77 7.79 0.20
C ILE A 148 -2.15 7.19 0.40
N GLY A 149 -2.41 6.64 1.59
CA GLY A 149 -3.72 6.17 2.00
C GLY A 149 -4.55 7.29 2.62
N ILE A 150 -5.81 7.40 2.20
CA ILE A 150 -6.76 8.36 2.75
C ILE A 150 -7.87 7.59 3.45
N ALA A 151 -7.98 7.77 4.76
CA ALA A 151 -9.03 7.10 5.53
C ALA A 151 -10.38 7.78 5.29
N VAL A 152 -11.39 6.99 4.92
CA VAL A 152 -12.75 7.43 4.67
C VAL A 152 -13.72 6.62 5.53
N SER A 153 -14.53 7.31 6.33
CA SER A 153 -15.59 6.67 7.11
C SER A 153 -16.82 6.43 6.23
N LEU A 154 -17.34 5.22 6.28
CA LEU A 154 -18.58 4.83 5.62
C LEU A 154 -19.78 5.07 6.53
N ASN A 155 -21.00 5.14 5.94
CA ASN A 155 -22.24 5.41 6.67
C ASN A 155 -22.60 4.32 7.68
N ASP A 156 -22.08 3.11 7.52
CA ASP A 156 -22.26 1.96 8.41
C ASP A 156 -21.29 1.95 9.61
N GLY A 157 -20.45 3.00 9.74
CA GLY A 157 -19.43 3.12 10.78
C GLY A 157 -18.14 2.33 10.48
N ASN A 158 -18.04 1.69 9.32
CA ASN A 158 -16.81 1.07 8.87
C ASN A 158 -15.84 2.11 8.29
N LEU A 159 -14.56 1.76 8.25
CA LEU A 159 -13.49 2.58 7.70
C LEU A 159 -12.86 1.86 6.51
N ILE A 160 -12.71 2.57 5.40
CA ILE A 160 -11.90 2.12 4.27
C ILE A 160 -10.72 3.06 4.08
N VAL A 161 -9.63 2.53 3.54
CA VAL A 161 -8.41 3.33 3.28
C VAL A 161 -7.98 3.08 1.83
N PRO A 162 -8.63 3.74 0.85
CA PRO A 162 -8.13 3.72 -0.52
C PRO A 162 -6.72 4.28 -0.58
N VAL A 163 -5.90 3.73 -1.49
CA VAL A 163 -4.49 4.13 -1.64
C VAL A 163 -4.28 4.76 -3.01
N ILE A 164 -3.76 5.98 -3.00
CA ILE A 164 -3.30 6.67 -4.20
C ILE A 164 -1.86 6.24 -4.45
N HIS A 165 -1.65 5.50 -5.52
CA HIS A 165 -0.33 5.03 -5.90
C HIS A 165 0.47 6.12 -6.62
N ASP A 166 1.79 6.15 -6.37
CA ASP A 166 2.73 7.09 -7.00
C ASP A 166 2.23 8.56 -6.95
N ALA A 167 1.74 8.99 -5.80
CA ALA A 167 1.13 10.31 -5.61
C ALA A 167 2.06 11.49 -5.99
N ASP A 168 3.38 11.29 -5.97
CA ASP A 168 4.36 12.29 -6.38
C ASP A 168 4.46 12.50 -7.91
N LYS A 169 3.87 11.60 -8.70
CA LYS A 169 3.81 11.68 -10.16
C LYS A 169 2.52 12.33 -10.68
N LEU A 170 1.52 12.48 -9.81
CA LEU A 170 0.23 13.07 -10.14
C LEU A 170 0.25 14.58 -9.95
N ASN A 171 -0.42 15.29 -10.86
CA ASN A 171 -0.71 16.71 -10.69
C ASN A 171 -2.00 16.89 -9.85
N LEU A 172 -2.35 18.13 -9.57
CA LEU A 172 -3.52 18.45 -8.74
C LEU A 172 -4.84 17.87 -9.31
N SER A 173 -5.02 17.91 -10.63
CA SER A 173 -6.19 17.34 -11.32
C SER A 173 -6.22 15.81 -11.18
N GLY A 174 -5.09 15.14 -11.41
CA GLY A 174 -4.94 13.71 -11.21
C GLY A 174 -5.22 13.27 -9.77
N LEU A 175 -4.73 14.00 -8.79
CA LEU A 175 -5.04 13.76 -7.38
C LEU A 175 -6.52 13.98 -7.06
N ALA A 176 -7.13 15.05 -7.59
CA ALA A 176 -8.55 15.31 -7.39
C ALA A 176 -9.46 14.25 -8.02
N SER A 177 -9.01 13.61 -9.08
CA SER A 177 -9.72 12.51 -9.74
C SER A 177 -9.62 11.18 -8.98
N GLN A 178 -8.57 10.99 -8.18
CA GLN A 178 -8.34 9.77 -7.41
C GLN A 178 -8.96 9.80 -6.00
N ILE A 179 -9.33 11.00 -5.53
CA ILE A 179 -9.91 11.26 -4.21
C ILE A 179 -11.43 11.39 -4.30
#